data_52713376d78931a3810f17bc55bfdadb
#
_entry.id   52713376d78931a3810f17bc55bfdadb
#
_cell.length_a   1.000
_cell.length_b   1.000
_cell.length_c   1.000
_cell.angle_alpha   90.00
_cell.angle_beta   90.00
_cell.angle_gamma   90.00
#
_symmetry.space_group_name_H-M   'P 1'
#
loop_
_entity.id
_entity.type
_entity.pdbx_description
1 polymer ?
#
loop_
_entity_poly.entity_id
_entity_poly.type
_entity_poly.pdbx_seq_one_letter_code
_entity_poly.pdbx_strand_id
1 'polypeptide(L)'
;MKCPCCSEKLYKDCCEIAHTDIMQVKTAEALMRSRYSAFVFANGDYLMQSHHKSTRPIKEKKEIVKWAKSVDWIKLDVIKRTKGLEKDTEGTVEFKAIFQEDGELQMIHENSRFLKENGCWFYVDAL
;
A
#
# COMPACT_ATOMS: atom_id res chain seq x y z
N MET A 1 -18.97 0.51 3.20
CA MET A 1 -18.16 -0.74 3.33
C MET A 1 -16.92 -0.48 4.16
N LYS A 2 -16.49 -1.48 4.87
CA LYS A 2 -15.23 -1.37 5.62
C LYS A 2 -14.05 -1.30 4.66
N CYS A 3 -13.01 -0.56 5.05
CA CYS A 3 -11.81 -0.45 4.23
C CYS A 3 -11.08 -1.79 4.17
N PRO A 4 -10.66 -2.23 2.96
CA PRO A 4 -9.88 -3.47 2.84
C PRO A 4 -8.61 -3.51 3.66
N CYS A 5 -8.05 -2.35 4.04
CA CYS A 5 -6.75 -2.28 4.72
C CYS A 5 -6.79 -2.74 6.17
N CYS A 6 -7.93 -3.21 6.67
CA CYS A 6 -8.11 -3.71 8.03
C CYS A 6 -7.94 -2.66 9.13
N SER A 7 -8.20 -1.38 8.81
CA SER A 7 -8.16 -0.30 9.80
C SER A 7 -9.40 -0.27 10.68
N GLU A 8 -10.43 -1.04 10.35
CA GLU A 8 -11.75 -1.05 10.99
C GLU A 8 -12.60 0.17 10.65
N LYS A 9 -12.07 1.13 9.87
CA LYS A 9 -12.81 2.29 9.41
C LYS A 9 -13.56 1.97 8.13
N LEU A 10 -14.54 2.81 7.79
CA LEU A 10 -15.18 2.73 6.48
C LEU A 10 -14.19 3.20 5.40
N TYR A 11 -14.30 2.63 4.21
CA TYR A 11 -13.40 3.01 3.11
C TYR A 11 -13.42 4.53 2.87
N LYS A 12 -14.60 5.14 2.86
CA LYS A 12 -14.73 6.59 2.63
C LYS A 12 -14.00 7.45 3.66
N ASP A 13 -13.77 6.91 4.87
CA ASP A 13 -13.10 7.61 5.96
C ASP A 13 -11.66 7.14 6.12
N CYS A 14 -11.15 6.33 5.21
CA CYS A 14 -9.84 5.72 5.27
C CYS A 14 -9.12 5.82 3.93
N CYS A 15 -8.93 4.71 3.22
CA CYS A 15 -8.11 4.71 2.01
C CYS A 15 -8.71 5.47 0.85
N GLU A 16 -10.02 5.71 0.82
CA GLU A 16 -10.61 6.55 -0.24
C GLU A 16 -10.04 7.96 -0.20
N ILE A 17 -9.75 8.48 0.98
CA ILE A 17 -9.15 9.80 1.12
C ILE A 17 -7.80 9.84 0.40
N ALA A 18 -6.96 8.82 0.64
CA ALA A 18 -5.65 8.70 0.00
C ALA A 18 -5.77 8.49 -1.51
N HIS A 19 -6.71 7.64 -1.93
CA HIS A 19 -6.91 7.36 -3.36
C HIS A 19 -7.41 8.57 -4.12
N THR A 20 -8.12 9.47 -3.45
CA THR A 20 -8.62 10.69 -4.05
C THR A 20 -7.53 11.77 -4.10
N ASP A 21 -6.71 11.85 -3.04
CA ASP A 21 -5.64 12.84 -2.95
C ASP A 21 -4.51 12.28 -2.07
N ILE A 22 -3.45 11.82 -2.71
CA ILE A 22 -2.30 11.22 -2.01
C ILE A 22 -1.65 12.19 -1.03
N MET A 23 -1.79 13.51 -1.24
CA MET A 23 -1.22 14.50 -0.32
C MET A 23 -1.88 14.48 1.05
N GLN A 24 -3.03 13.82 1.20
CA GLN A 24 -3.70 13.66 2.49
C GLN A 24 -3.08 12.54 3.34
N VAL A 25 -2.18 11.74 2.77
CA VAL A 25 -1.49 10.67 3.50
C VAL A 25 -0.43 11.29 4.40
N LYS A 26 -0.54 11.05 5.72
CA LYS A 26 0.31 11.72 6.72
C LYS A 26 1.43 10.84 7.28
N THR A 27 1.35 9.53 7.09
CA THR A 27 2.34 8.60 7.67
C THR A 27 2.68 7.50 6.69
N ALA A 28 3.85 6.86 6.92
CA ALA A 28 4.25 5.70 6.13
C ALA A 28 3.24 4.56 6.25
N GLU A 29 2.70 4.33 7.46
CA GLU A 29 1.70 3.29 7.66
C GLU A 29 0.44 3.57 6.86
N ALA A 30 -0.03 4.83 6.85
CA ALA A 30 -1.22 5.20 6.08
C ALA A 30 -0.98 4.97 4.59
N LEU A 31 0.23 5.25 4.10
CA LEU A 31 0.56 4.97 2.71
C LEU A 31 0.55 3.47 2.43
N MET A 32 1.14 2.66 3.33
CA MET A 32 1.13 1.20 3.19
C MET A 32 -0.31 0.66 3.09
N ARG A 33 -1.18 1.11 4.00
CA ARG A 33 -2.58 0.67 4.00
C ARG A 33 -3.29 1.07 2.71
N SER A 34 -3.04 2.29 2.22
CA SER A 34 -3.68 2.76 0.99
C SER A 34 -3.21 1.98 -0.24
N ARG A 35 -1.94 1.54 -0.25
CA ARG A 35 -1.42 0.71 -1.34
C ARG A 35 -2.04 -0.69 -1.30
N TYR A 36 -2.19 -1.28 -0.10
CA TYR A 36 -2.87 -2.57 0.02
C TYR A 36 -4.30 -2.49 -0.56
N SER A 37 -5.06 -1.47 -0.17
CA SER A 37 -6.40 -1.28 -0.69
C SER A 37 -6.38 -1.08 -2.21
N ALA A 38 -5.36 -0.41 -2.73
CA ALA A 38 -5.21 -0.23 -4.18
C ALA A 38 -4.98 -1.56 -4.89
N PHE A 39 -4.23 -2.50 -4.28
CA PHE A 39 -4.11 -3.84 -4.83
C PHE A 39 -5.45 -4.57 -4.81
N VAL A 40 -6.21 -4.45 -3.71
CA VAL A 40 -7.53 -5.09 -3.61
C VAL A 40 -8.45 -4.60 -4.72
N PHE A 41 -8.43 -3.31 -5.03
CA PHE A 41 -9.26 -2.72 -6.08
C PHE A 41 -8.60 -2.75 -7.46
N ALA A 42 -7.38 -3.28 -7.56
CA ALA A 42 -6.59 -3.28 -8.80
C ALA A 42 -6.44 -1.86 -9.37
N ASN A 43 -6.22 -0.89 -8.48
CA ASN A 43 -6.04 0.52 -8.85
C ASN A 43 -4.59 0.77 -9.27
N GLY A 44 -4.28 0.46 -10.53
CA GLY A 44 -2.92 0.59 -11.05
C GLY A 44 -2.40 2.03 -11.04
N ASP A 45 -3.27 3.00 -11.27
CA ASP A 45 -2.86 4.40 -11.29
C ASP A 45 -2.33 4.83 -9.92
N TYR A 46 -3.04 4.48 -8.85
CA TYR A 46 -2.58 4.81 -7.50
C TYR A 46 -1.32 4.03 -7.12
N LEU A 47 -1.23 2.76 -7.53
CA LEU A 47 -0.02 1.98 -7.27
C LEU A 47 1.21 2.63 -7.90
N MET A 48 1.09 3.14 -9.12
CA MET A 48 2.20 3.86 -9.77
C MET A 48 2.45 5.21 -9.10
N GLN A 49 1.39 5.97 -8.83
CA GLN A 49 1.52 7.28 -8.19
C GLN A 49 2.21 7.21 -6.82
N SER A 50 1.86 6.19 -6.02
CA SER A 50 2.37 6.03 -4.66
C SER A 50 3.72 5.31 -4.59
N HIS A 51 4.27 4.89 -5.71
CA HIS A 51 5.57 4.24 -5.82
C HIS A 51 6.60 5.29 -6.23
N HIS A 52 7.68 5.43 -5.46
CA HIS A 52 8.70 6.44 -5.70
C HIS A 52 9.25 6.29 -7.12
N LYS A 53 9.46 7.42 -7.79
CA LYS A 53 9.92 7.44 -9.19
C LYS A 53 11.21 6.67 -9.43
N SER A 54 12.09 6.60 -8.43
CA SER A 54 13.39 5.92 -8.56
C SER A 54 13.26 4.41 -8.77
N THR A 55 12.14 3.82 -8.31
CA THR A 55 11.92 2.37 -8.37
C THR A 55 10.59 2.00 -9.02
N ARG A 56 9.84 3.00 -9.51
CA ARG A 56 8.49 2.80 -10.05
C ARG A 56 8.49 1.86 -11.26
N PRO A 57 7.75 0.73 -11.16
CA PRO A 57 7.75 -0.27 -12.24
C PRO A 57 6.71 0.05 -13.32
N ILE A 58 6.85 1.19 -14.00
CA ILE A 58 5.87 1.67 -14.98
C ILE A 58 5.58 0.63 -16.06
N LYS A 59 6.62 -0.08 -16.52
CA LYS A 59 6.48 -1.06 -17.60
C LYS A 59 5.69 -2.28 -17.18
N GLU A 60 5.64 -2.58 -15.88
CA GLU A 60 4.93 -3.72 -15.35
C GLU A 60 3.52 -3.39 -14.86
N LYS A 61 3.05 -2.15 -15.06
CA LYS A 61 1.73 -1.73 -14.54
C LYS A 61 0.61 -2.68 -14.95
N LYS A 62 0.54 -3.05 -16.22
CA LYS A 62 -0.51 -3.94 -16.72
C LYS A 62 -0.45 -5.32 -16.07
N GLU A 63 0.76 -5.85 -15.92
CA GLU A 63 0.97 -7.16 -15.30
C GLU A 63 0.58 -7.15 -13.82
N ILE A 64 0.93 -6.07 -13.12
CA ILE A 64 0.60 -5.89 -11.71
C ILE A 64 -0.92 -5.84 -11.54
N VAL A 65 -1.61 -5.07 -12.37
CA VAL A 65 -3.08 -4.96 -12.31
C VAL A 65 -3.73 -6.32 -12.61
N LYS A 66 -3.23 -7.01 -13.61
CA LYS A 66 -3.75 -8.32 -13.98
C LYS A 66 -3.60 -9.32 -12.84
N TRP A 67 -2.42 -9.36 -12.23
CA TRP A 67 -2.17 -10.23 -11.09
C TRP A 67 -3.07 -9.87 -9.91
N ALA A 68 -3.18 -8.58 -9.59
CA ALA A 68 -4.01 -8.12 -8.47
C ALA A 68 -5.47 -8.55 -8.62
N LYS A 69 -5.98 -8.58 -9.85
CA LYS A 69 -7.35 -9.04 -10.13
C LYS A 69 -7.50 -10.55 -10.03
N SER A 70 -6.41 -11.29 -10.19
CA SER A 70 -6.46 -12.76 -10.27
C SER A 70 -6.43 -13.45 -8.93
N VAL A 71 -6.12 -12.72 -7.85
CA VAL A 71 -6.03 -13.30 -6.51
C VAL A 71 -7.16 -12.78 -5.63
N ASP A 72 -7.46 -13.54 -4.57
CA ASP A 72 -8.45 -13.14 -3.57
C ASP A 72 -7.73 -12.60 -2.35
N TRP A 73 -7.81 -11.29 -2.14
CA TRP A 73 -7.17 -10.63 -1.00
C TRP A 73 -7.95 -10.92 0.27
N ILE A 74 -7.25 -11.34 1.33
CA ILE A 74 -7.89 -11.75 2.58
C ILE A 74 -7.71 -10.70 3.67
N LYS A 75 -6.46 -10.36 4.01
CA LYS A 75 -6.21 -9.37 5.06
C LYS A 75 -4.80 -8.80 5.01
N LEU A 76 -4.65 -7.68 5.70
CA LEU A 76 -3.36 -7.03 5.92
C LEU A 76 -3.10 -6.98 7.42
N ASP A 77 -1.93 -7.46 7.86
CA ASP A 77 -1.46 -7.34 9.23
C ASP A 77 -0.23 -6.42 9.22
N VAL A 78 -0.34 -5.26 9.87
CA VAL A 78 0.81 -4.37 10.08
C VAL A 78 1.48 -4.80 11.38
N ILE A 79 2.74 -5.25 11.29
CA ILE A 79 3.44 -5.86 12.41
C ILE A 79 4.25 -4.84 13.20
N LYS A 80 5.02 -4.00 12.50
CA LYS A 80 5.94 -3.08 13.13
C LYS A 80 6.15 -1.84 12.26
N ARG A 81 6.33 -0.71 12.93
CA ARG A 81 6.65 0.56 12.28
C ARG A 81 7.91 1.11 12.89
N THR A 82 8.77 1.73 12.06
CA THR A 82 9.94 2.45 12.51
C THR A 82 9.90 3.82 11.85
N LYS A 83 9.88 4.88 12.65
CA LYS A 83 9.70 6.25 12.14
C LYS A 83 8.44 6.34 11.26
N GLY A 84 8.45 7.19 10.23
CA GLY A 84 7.33 7.31 9.30
C GLY A 84 6.14 8.08 9.85
N LEU A 85 6.34 8.82 10.94
CA LEU A 85 5.31 9.70 11.51
C LEU A 85 5.24 11.00 10.71
N GLU A 86 4.22 11.81 10.99
CA GLU A 86 3.98 13.03 10.22
C GLU A 86 5.19 13.95 10.14
N LYS A 87 6.03 13.98 11.17
CA LYS A 87 7.23 14.83 11.20
C LYS A 87 8.44 14.21 10.51
N ASP A 88 8.38 12.91 10.20
CA ASP A 88 9.53 12.22 9.63
C ASP A 88 9.56 12.36 8.12
N THR A 89 10.74 12.14 7.53
CA THR A 89 10.91 12.12 6.08
C THR A 89 11.19 10.71 5.57
N GLU A 90 11.31 9.75 6.47
CA GLU A 90 11.50 8.35 6.11
C GLU A 90 10.89 7.45 7.16
N GLY A 91 10.64 6.21 6.80
CA GLY A 91 10.12 5.22 7.73
C GLY A 91 10.06 3.85 7.12
N THR A 92 9.88 2.85 7.97
CA THR A 92 9.68 1.47 7.53
C THR A 92 8.40 0.92 8.11
N VAL A 93 7.76 0.01 7.37
CA VAL A 93 6.58 -0.70 7.83
C VAL A 93 6.76 -2.17 7.50
N GLU A 94 6.73 -2.99 8.52
CA GLU A 94 6.75 -4.44 8.36
C GLU A 94 5.31 -4.95 8.38
N PHE A 95 4.95 -5.77 7.39
CA PHE A 95 3.57 -6.23 7.26
C PHE A 95 3.49 -7.62 6.66
N LYS A 96 2.32 -8.24 6.83
CA LYS A 96 1.95 -9.47 6.14
C LYS A 96 0.68 -9.20 5.36
N ALA A 97 0.68 -9.50 4.07
CA ALA A 97 -0.51 -9.45 3.23
C ALA A 97 -0.88 -10.88 2.87
N ILE A 98 -2.09 -11.29 3.22
CA ILE A 98 -2.55 -12.66 3.03
C ILE A 98 -3.58 -12.68 1.92
N PHE A 99 -3.39 -13.59 0.96
CA PHE A 99 -4.27 -13.74 -0.19
C PHE A 99 -4.35 -15.20 -0.60
N GLN A 100 -5.31 -15.50 -1.46
CA GLN A 100 -5.49 -16.84 -2.01
C GLN A 100 -5.28 -16.81 -3.51
N GLU A 101 -4.43 -17.69 -4.01
CA GLU A 101 -4.13 -17.78 -5.43
C GLU A 101 -4.24 -19.24 -5.86
N ASP A 102 -5.05 -19.49 -6.89
CA ASP A 102 -5.28 -20.86 -7.40
C ASP A 102 -5.70 -21.84 -6.29
N GLY A 103 -6.52 -21.35 -5.35
CA GLY A 103 -7.02 -22.17 -4.26
C GLY A 103 -6.05 -22.33 -3.10
N GLU A 104 -4.84 -21.77 -3.18
CA GLU A 104 -3.83 -21.91 -2.14
C GLU A 104 -3.64 -20.60 -1.38
N LEU A 105 -3.51 -20.72 -0.05
CA LEU A 105 -3.23 -19.56 0.80
C LEU A 105 -1.79 -19.13 0.62
N GLN A 106 -1.59 -17.85 0.34
CA GLN A 106 -0.28 -17.25 0.13
C GLN A 106 -0.08 -16.07 1.08
N MET A 107 1.17 -15.72 1.32
CA MET A 107 1.51 -14.61 2.19
C MET A 107 2.70 -13.85 1.64
N ILE A 108 2.56 -12.53 1.58
CA ILE A 108 3.67 -11.62 1.34
C ILE A 108 4.06 -11.06 2.71
N HIS A 109 5.32 -11.27 3.11
CA HIS A 109 5.85 -10.73 4.35
C HIS A 109 7.04 -9.85 3.98
N GLU A 110 6.92 -8.54 4.19
CA GLU A 110 7.96 -7.58 3.84
C GLU A 110 8.17 -6.56 4.96
N ASN A 111 9.38 -6.00 4.99
CA ASN A 111 9.68 -4.80 5.72
C ASN A 111 10.02 -3.75 4.66
N SER A 112 9.11 -2.82 4.43
CA SER A 112 9.18 -1.88 3.31
C SER A 112 9.68 -0.52 3.76
N ARG A 113 10.40 0.14 2.87
CA ARG A 113 10.95 1.47 3.09
C ARG A 113 10.10 2.51 2.39
N PHE A 114 9.86 3.61 3.10
CA PHE A 114 9.06 4.73 2.60
C PHE A 114 9.83 6.04 2.77
N LEU A 115 9.65 6.95 1.82
CA LEU A 115 10.24 8.30 1.86
C LEU A 115 9.15 9.34 1.68
N LYS A 116 9.33 10.50 2.33
CA LYS A 116 8.47 11.66 2.12
C LYS A 116 9.28 12.72 1.38
N GLU A 117 8.76 13.14 0.22
CA GLU A 117 9.35 14.19 -0.59
C GLU A 117 8.29 15.22 -0.95
N ASN A 118 8.61 16.48 -0.75
CA ASN A 118 7.69 17.57 -1.03
C ASN A 118 6.32 17.38 -0.37
N GLY A 119 6.34 16.87 0.87
CA GLY A 119 5.14 16.62 1.64
C GLY A 119 4.35 15.37 1.26
N CYS A 120 4.84 14.57 0.33
CA CYS A 120 4.16 13.38 -0.16
C CYS A 120 4.93 12.11 0.20
N TRP A 121 4.24 11.14 0.80
CA TRP A 121 4.83 9.84 1.11
C TRP A 121 4.83 8.92 -0.12
N PHE A 122 5.91 8.14 -0.27
CA PHE A 122 6.06 7.16 -1.35
C PHE A 122 6.64 5.87 -0.81
N TYR A 123 6.19 4.75 -1.37
CA TYR A 123 6.84 3.46 -1.20
C TYR A 123 8.09 3.42 -2.09
N VAL A 124 9.20 2.91 -1.58
CA VAL A 124 10.44 2.81 -2.34
C VAL A 124 10.76 1.37 -2.71
N ASP A 125 11.00 0.55 -1.71
CA ASP A 125 11.43 -0.84 -1.92
C ASP A 125 11.25 -1.67 -0.64
N ALA A 126 11.48 -2.96 -0.78
CA ALA A 126 11.55 -3.87 0.37
C ALA A 126 13.00 -3.92 0.87
N LEU A 127 13.15 -3.95 2.19
CA LEU A 127 14.46 -4.07 2.82
C LEU A 127 14.97 -5.51 2.80
#